data_49ccf3b1593db747c1a214456e13f541
#
_entry.id   49ccf3b1593db747c1a214456e13f541
#
_cell.length_a   1.000
_cell.length_b   1.000
_cell.length_c   1.000
_cell.angle_alpha   90.00
_cell.angle_beta   90.00
_cell.angle_gamma   90.00
#
_symmetry.space_group_name_H-M   'P 1'
#
loop_
_entity.id
_entity.type
_entity.pdbx_description
1 polymer ?
#
loop_
_entity_poly.entity_id
_entity_poly.type
_entity_poly.pdbx_seq_one_letter_code
_entity_poly.pdbx_strand_id
1 'polypeptide(L)'
;MSEKVTPYKDSDLNKKQQVTKMFDTISKEYDGLNRVISFGIDIKWRKKVVNIVAAHQPQNILDIATGTGDLAISLSKTNAEEIIGLDISEGMLEVGKKKISDKHLESKIKLMVGDSENLPFENDCFDAITVAFGVRNFENLEIGLAEIYRVLKPKGVFVILETSVPTKTAYKQGYSFYTRYILPTIGKVFSKDNSAYSYLCESASKFPYGEALNNILRQIGFINVTDLPQTFGVATIYKASK
;
A
#
# COMPACT_ATOMS: atom_id res chain seq x y z
N MET A 1 18.33 -10.93 -12.95
CA MET A 1 17.58 -9.72 -12.54
C MET A 1 16.19 -9.84 -13.11
N SER A 2 15.13 -9.89 -12.29
CA SER A 2 13.75 -9.90 -12.81
C SER A 2 13.49 -8.54 -13.47
N GLU A 3 12.89 -8.57 -14.65
CA GLU A 3 12.51 -7.39 -15.41
C GLU A 3 11.63 -6.47 -14.55
N LYS A 4 12.08 -5.22 -14.31
CA LYS A 4 11.32 -4.26 -13.50
C LYS A 4 10.02 -3.92 -14.22
N VAL A 5 8.89 -4.15 -13.57
CA VAL A 5 7.57 -3.75 -14.09
C VAL A 5 7.44 -2.23 -13.98
N THR A 6 7.11 -1.56 -15.09
CA THR A 6 6.91 -0.11 -15.16
C THR A 6 5.57 0.23 -15.81
N PRO A 7 4.92 1.36 -15.42
CA PRO A 7 3.64 1.79 -16.00
C PRO A 7 3.70 2.06 -17.51
N TYR A 8 4.77 2.68 -17.98
CA TYR A 8 4.93 3.14 -19.36
C TYR A 8 6.21 2.56 -19.95
N LYS A 9 6.09 1.50 -20.78
CA LYS A 9 7.23 0.71 -21.29
C LYS A 9 8.17 1.51 -22.20
N ASP A 10 7.62 2.47 -22.94
CA ASP A 10 8.36 3.29 -23.91
C ASP A 10 8.82 4.64 -23.33
N SER A 11 8.84 4.77 -21.98
CA SER A 11 9.22 6.02 -21.31
C SER A 11 10.67 5.99 -20.85
N ASP A 12 11.39 7.08 -21.06
CA ASP A 12 12.78 7.30 -20.55
C ASP A 12 12.81 7.59 -19.04
N LEU A 13 11.65 7.78 -18.39
CA LEU A 13 11.54 8.01 -16.97
C LEU A 13 11.88 6.74 -16.18
N ASN A 14 12.48 6.88 -15.00
CA ASN A 14 12.68 5.76 -14.09
C ASN A 14 11.32 5.28 -13.50
N LYS A 15 11.31 4.10 -12.86
CA LYS A 15 10.06 3.51 -12.32
C LYS A 15 9.35 4.47 -11.37
N LYS A 16 10.07 5.12 -10.46
CA LYS A 16 9.53 6.07 -9.48
C LYS A 16 8.78 7.22 -10.15
N GLN A 17 9.41 7.87 -11.13
CA GLN A 17 8.80 8.96 -11.88
C GLN A 17 7.57 8.53 -12.67
N GLN A 18 7.62 7.33 -13.28
CA GLN A 18 6.47 6.77 -14.00
C GLN A 18 5.30 6.47 -13.06
N VAL A 19 5.58 5.89 -11.89
CA VAL A 19 4.59 5.59 -10.85
C VAL A 19 3.94 6.88 -10.34
N THR A 20 4.74 7.90 -10.02
CA THR A 20 4.23 9.22 -9.62
C THR A 20 3.28 9.78 -10.65
N LYS A 21 3.72 9.88 -11.91
CA LYS A 21 2.90 10.40 -13.03
C LYS A 21 1.60 9.61 -13.21
N MET A 22 1.66 8.30 -13.11
CA MET A 22 0.50 7.43 -13.23
C MET A 22 -0.52 7.72 -12.13
N PHE A 23 -0.09 7.75 -10.86
CA PHE A 23 -0.98 7.98 -9.74
C PHE A 23 -1.54 9.41 -9.73
N ASP A 24 -0.77 10.42 -10.11
CA ASP A 24 -1.28 11.79 -10.32
C ASP A 24 -2.41 11.80 -11.35
N THR A 25 -2.25 11.07 -12.46
CA THR A 25 -3.24 11.04 -13.56
C THR A 25 -4.56 10.39 -13.12
N ILE A 26 -4.52 9.31 -12.33
CA ILE A 26 -5.71 8.53 -11.94
C ILE A 26 -6.29 8.93 -10.58
N SER A 27 -5.71 9.91 -9.88
CA SER A 27 -6.00 10.22 -8.48
C SER A 27 -7.48 10.43 -8.17
N LYS A 28 -8.22 11.11 -9.05
CA LYS A 28 -9.64 11.45 -8.85
C LYS A 28 -10.57 10.24 -8.94
N GLU A 29 -10.26 9.30 -9.81
CA GLU A 29 -11.04 8.09 -10.06
C GLU A 29 -10.59 6.90 -9.21
N TYR A 30 -9.44 7.00 -8.53
CA TYR A 30 -8.74 5.91 -7.85
C TYR A 30 -9.59 5.18 -6.81
N ASP A 31 -10.26 5.92 -5.92
CA ASP A 31 -11.07 5.32 -4.86
C ASP A 31 -12.28 4.56 -5.42
N GLY A 32 -13.02 5.19 -6.34
CA GLY A 32 -14.16 4.57 -7.00
C GLY A 32 -13.80 3.26 -7.68
N LEU A 33 -12.65 3.28 -8.37
CA LEU A 33 -12.13 2.14 -9.05
C LEU A 33 -11.73 1.00 -8.11
N ASN A 34 -10.97 1.31 -7.06
CA ASN A 34 -10.59 0.30 -6.06
C ASN A 34 -11.83 -0.35 -5.42
N ARG A 35 -12.90 0.41 -5.16
CA ARG A 35 -14.17 -0.14 -4.67
C ARG A 35 -14.81 -1.11 -5.66
N VAL A 36 -14.81 -0.77 -6.95
CA VAL A 36 -15.36 -1.64 -8.00
C VAL A 36 -14.50 -2.90 -8.14
N ILE A 37 -13.18 -2.77 -8.23
CA ILE A 37 -12.24 -3.91 -8.39
C ILE A 37 -12.29 -4.85 -7.18
N SER A 38 -12.39 -4.31 -5.97
CA SER A 38 -12.41 -5.12 -4.76
C SER A 38 -13.81 -5.55 -4.32
N PHE A 39 -14.88 -5.13 -5.04
CA PHE A 39 -16.27 -5.26 -4.59
C PHE A 39 -16.45 -4.71 -3.16
N GLY A 40 -15.70 -3.67 -2.78
CA GLY A 40 -15.71 -3.07 -1.45
C GLY A 40 -15.11 -3.92 -0.33
N ILE A 41 -14.53 -5.08 -0.63
CA ILE A 41 -13.92 -5.97 0.38
C ILE A 41 -12.65 -5.34 0.97
N ASP A 42 -11.97 -4.45 0.24
CA ASP A 42 -10.80 -3.69 0.69
C ASP A 42 -11.06 -2.91 2.00
N ILE A 43 -12.29 -2.46 2.24
CA ILE A 43 -12.69 -1.83 3.51
C ILE A 43 -12.53 -2.80 4.69
N LYS A 44 -12.94 -4.06 4.49
CA LYS A 44 -12.81 -5.09 5.53
C LYS A 44 -11.33 -5.43 5.81
N TRP A 45 -10.50 -5.44 4.78
CA TRP A 45 -9.07 -5.67 4.94
C TRP A 45 -8.40 -4.53 5.70
N ARG A 46 -8.67 -3.25 5.33
CA ARG A 46 -8.17 -2.08 6.07
C ARG A 46 -8.64 -2.08 7.53
N LYS A 47 -9.89 -2.47 7.80
CA LYS A 47 -10.37 -2.61 9.18
C LYS A 47 -9.55 -3.61 10.00
N LYS A 48 -9.13 -4.73 9.39
CA LYS A 48 -8.25 -5.70 10.06
C LYS A 48 -6.87 -5.11 10.34
N VAL A 49 -6.28 -4.35 9.39
CA VAL A 49 -5.02 -3.62 9.61
C VAL A 49 -5.18 -2.67 10.80
N VAL A 50 -6.25 -1.87 10.85
CA VAL A 50 -6.55 -0.96 11.97
C VAL A 50 -6.62 -1.72 13.29
N ASN A 51 -7.28 -2.87 13.35
CA ASN A 51 -7.37 -3.68 14.57
C ASN A 51 -5.99 -4.21 15.03
N ILE A 52 -5.13 -4.63 14.09
CA ILE A 52 -3.76 -5.08 14.40
C ILE A 52 -2.96 -3.91 14.98
N VAL A 53 -3.01 -2.75 14.35
CA VAL A 53 -2.30 -1.54 14.80
C VAL A 53 -2.83 -1.08 16.17
N ALA A 54 -4.15 -1.02 16.35
CA ALA A 54 -4.80 -0.58 17.59
C ALA A 54 -4.40 -1.44 18.80
N ALA A 55 -4.17 -2.75 18.60
CA ALA A 55 -3.74 -3.66 19.66
C ALA A 55 -2.35 -3.31 20.23
N HIS A 56 -1.53 -2.55 19.49
CA HIS A 56 -0.22 -2.05 19.91
C HIS A 56 -0.28 -0.68 20.59
N GLN A 57 -1.46 -0.05 20.70
CA GLN A 57 -1.69 1.25 21.33
C GLN A 57 -0.68 2.34 20.87
N PRO A 58 -0.45 2.53 19.57
CA PRO A 58 0.53 3.49 19.06
C PRO A 58 0.10 4.92 19.35
N GLN A 59 1.07 5.78 19.64
CA GLN A 59 0.87 7.23 19.73
C GLN A 59 1.14 7.90 18.39
N ASN A 60 2.21 7.49 17.69
CA ASN A 60 2.61 8.04 16.41
C ASN A 60 2.56 6.96 15.33
N ILE A 61 1.78 7.20 14.28
CA ILE A 61 1.62 6.27 13.15
C ILE A 61 2.12 6.94 11.86
N LEU A 62 2.88 6.20 11.06
CA LEU A 62 3.22 6.57 9.69
C LEU A 62 2.50 5.64 8.72
N ASP A 63 1.69 6.21 7.82
CA ASP A 63 1.05 5.49 6.70
C ASP A 63 1.78 5.84 5.40
N ILE A 64 2.60 4.93 4.90
CA ILE A 64 3.44 5.12 3.71
C ILE A 64 2.68 4.69 2.47
N ALA A 65 2.89 5.41 1.37
CA ALA A 65 2.09 5.29 0.15
C ALA A 65 0.58 5.40 0.49
N THR A 66 0.27 6.44 1.27
CA THR A 66 -1.07 6.67 1.83
C THR A 66 -2.13 6.93 0.77
N GLY A 67 -1.71 7.35 -0.44
CA GLY A 67 -2.58 7.65 -1.56
C GLY A 67 -3.59 8.74 -1.19
N THR A 68 -4.85 8.43 -1.38
CA THR A 68 -5.97 9.31 -1.01
C THR A 68 -6.32 9.28 0.49
N GLY A 69 -5.47 8.70 1.33
CA GLY A 69 -5.60 8.72 2.79
C GLY A 69 -6.63 7.74 3.38
N ASP A 70 -7.14 6.78 2.63
CA ASP A 70 -8.19 5.86 3.10
C ASP A 70 -7.77 5.06 4.36
N LEU A 71 -6.52 4.58 4.41
CA LEU A 71 -6.02 3.86 5.58
C LEU A 71 -5.70 4.83 6.72
N ALA A 72 -5.06 5.96 6.46
CA ALA A 72 -4.80 7.00 7.47
C ALA A 72 -6.11 7.47 8.15
N ILE A 73 -7.17 7.72 7.36
CA ILE A 73 -8.50 8.04 7.87
C ILE A 73 -9.08 6.88 8.72
N SER A 74 -8.85 5.64 8.31
CA SER A 74 -9.32 4.49 9.08
C SER A 74 -8.57 4.32 10.39
N LEU A 75 -7.25 4.63 10.41
CA LEU A 75 -6.38 4.62 11.58
C LEU A 75 -6.72 5.73 12.59
N SER A 76 -7.42 6.81 12.18
CA SER A 76 -7.86 7.85 13.12
C SER A 76 -8.77 7.33 14.23
N LYS A 77 -9.35 6.13 14.05
CA LYS A 77 -10.16 5.44 15.06
C LYS A 77 -9.34 4.78 16.16
N THR A 78 -8.02 4.73 16.03
CA THR A 78 -7.11 4.29 17.09
C THR A 78 -6.89 5.42 18.11
N ASN A 79 -6.23 5.10 19.22
CA ASN A 79 -5.86 6.10 20.23
C ASN A 79 -4.60 6.91 19.86
N ALA A 80 -4.10 6.79 18.62
CA ALA A 80 -2.94 7.55 18.17
C ALA A 80 -3.18 9.05 18.30
N GLU A 81 -2.17 9.77 18.73
CA GLU A 81 -2.17 11.24 18.83
C GLU A 81 -1.95 11.87 17.45
N GLU A 82 -1.01 11.32 16.70
CA GLU A 82 -0.66 11.80 15.37
C GLU A 82 -0.58 10.66 14.35
N ILE A 83 -1.07 10.92 13.14
CA ILE A 83 -0.95 10.05 11.98
C ILE A 83 -0.35 10.86 10.84
N ILE A 84 0.80 10.43 10.34
CA ILE A 84 1.40 11.04 9.15
C ILE A 84 1.13 10.12 7.97
N GLY A 85 0.48 10.64 6.93
CA GLY A 85 0.32 9.99 5.64
C GLY A 85 1.35 10.53 4.66
N LEU A 86 2.24 9.68 4.16
CA LEU A 86 3.28 10.04 3.21
C LEU A 86 3.00 9.38 1.86
N ASP A 87 3.06 10.15 0.79
CA ASP A 87 2.95 9.64 -0.58
C ASP A 87 3.84 10.45 -1.53
N ILE A 88 4.27 9.82 -2.61
CA ILE A 88 5.07 10.47 -3.65
C ILE A 88 4.21 11.27 -4.63
N SER A 89 2.91 10.97 -4.75
CA SER A 89 1.95 11.60 -5.65
C SER A 89 1.24 12.77 -4.97
N GLU A 90 1.51 13.98 -5.43
CA GLU A 90 0.79 15.18 -4.97
C GLU A 90 -0.70 15.11 -5.32
N GLY A 91 -1.04 14.59 -6.50
CA GLY A 91 -2.43 14.45 -6.95
C GLY A 91 -3.25 13.55 -6.03
N MET A 92 -2.65 12.46 -5.52
CA MET A 92 -3.29 11.60 -4.52
C MET A 92 -3.51 12.34 -3.20
N LEU A 93 -2.48 13.04 -2.72
CA LEU A 93 -2.55 13.77 -1.45
C LEU A 93 -3.57 14.90 -1.48
N GLU A 94 -3.77 15.57 -2.60
CA GLU A 94 -4.81 16.61 -2.75
C GLU A 94 -6.22 16.01 -2.56
N VAL A 95 -6.49 14.85 -3.12
CA VAL A 95 -7.75 14.12 -2.86
C VAL A 95 -7.84 13.74 -1.37
N GLY A 96 -6.75 13.27 -0.79
CA GLY A 96 -6.66 12.91 0.62
C GLY A 96 -6.92 14.10 1.56
N LYS A 97 -6.30 15.26 1.32
CA LYS A 97 -6.51 16.49 2.09
C LYS A 97 -7.99 16.87 2.14
N LYS A 98 -8.66 16.83 0.98
CA LYS A 98 -10.10 17.10 0.92
C LYS A 98 -10.89 16.13 1.78
N LYS A 99 -10.63 14.82 1.68
CA LYS A 99 -11.33 13.79 2.46
C LYS A 99 -11.12 13.94 3.97
N ILE A 100 -9.91 14.35 4.38
CA ILE A 100 -9.56 14.59 5.78
C ILE A 100 -10.32 15.81 6.29
N SER A 101 -10.36 16.89 5.51
CA SER A 101 -11.10 18.11 5.85
C SER A 101 -12.61 17.86 5.93
N ASP A 102 -13.19 17.17 4.96
CA ASP A 102 -14.61 16.79 4.97
C ASP A 102 -15.00 15.96 6.23
N LYS A 103 -14.02 15.35 6.91
CA LYS A 103 -14.20 14.55 8.14
C LYS A 103 -13.70 15.25 9.40
N HIS A 104 -13.19 16.47 9.32
CA HIS A 104 -12.64 17.23 10.43
C HIS A 104 -11.52 16.48 11.19
N LEU A 105 -10.59 15.88 10.44
CA LEU A 105 -9.50 15.06 10.97
C LEU A 105 -8.12 15.74 10.86
N GLU A 106 -8.03 17.02 10.47
CA GLU A 106 -6.79 17.76 10.22
C GLU A 106 -5.92 17.92 11.47
N SER A 107 -6.55 17.91 12.65
CA SER A 107 -5.80 17.95 13.91
C SER A 107 -5.05 16.64 14.22
N LYS A 108 -5.49 15.53 13.62
CA LYS A 108 -4.96 14.19 13.89
C LYS A 108 -4.15 13.61 12.73
N ILE A 109 -4.49 13.96 11.48
CA ILE A 109 -3.87 13.42 10.28
C ILE A 109 -3.17 14.53 9.51
N LYS A 110 -1.88 14.37 9.28
CA LYS A 110 -1.07 15.24 8.42
C LYS A 110 -0.65 14.48 7.17
N LEU A 111 -0.82 15.09 6.00
CA LEU A 111 -0.36 14.53 4.73
C LEU A 111 0.88 15.28 4.23
N MET A 112 1.87 14.55 3.75
CA MET A 112 3.09 15.12 3.20
C MET A 112 3.58 14.36 1.98
N VAL A 113 4.19 15.10 1.04
CA VAL A 113 4.90 14.50 -0.09
C VAL A 113 6.21 13.93 0.41
N GLY A 114 6.54 12.70 0.02
CA GLY A 114 7.80 12.09 0.37
C GLY A 114 8.05 10.77 -0.34
N ASP A 115 9.32 10.38 -0.32
CA ASP A 115 9.80 9.14 -0.93
C ASP A 115 9.98 8.08 0.16
N SER A 116 9.33 6.93 -0.02
CA SER A 116 9.46 5.78 0.89
C SER A 116 10.88 5.20 0.97
N GLU A 117 11.72 5.49 -0.04
CA GLU A 117 13.11 5.04 -0.10
C GLU A 117 14.10 6.07 0.50
N ASN A 118 13.59 7.22 0.96
CA ASN A 118 14.35 8.27 1.64
C ASN A 118 13.42 9.05 2.57
N LEU A 119 13.06 8.44 3.69
CA LEU A 119 12.09 9.01 4.62
C LEU A 119 12.67 10.20 5.40
N PRO A 120 12.01 11.38 5.41
CA PRO A 120 12.50 12.59 6.05
C PRO A 120 12.25 12.58 7.57
N PHE A 121 12.53 11.47 8.24
CA PHE A 121 12.33 11.30 9.67
C PHE A 121 13.62 10.77 10.33
N GLU A 122 13.79 11.09 11.61
CA GLU A 122 14.84 10.52 12.44
C GLU A 122 14.62 9.01 12.66
N ASN A 123 15.62 8.33 13.20
CA ASN A 123 15.49 6.93 13.60
C ASN A 123 14.47 6.80 14.74
N ASP A 124 13.77 5.66 14.79
CA ASP A 124 12.93 5.29 15.94
C ASP A 124 11.85 6.34 16.30
N CYS A 125 11.16 6.89 15.28
CA CYS A 125 10.13 7.93 15.45
C CYS A 125 8.72 7.38 15.66
N PHE A 126 8.39 6.24 15.02
CA PHE A 126 7.01 5.76 14.93
C PHE A 126 6.77 4.48 15.72
N ASP A 127 5.64 4.44 16.44
CA ASP A 127 5.21 3.25 17.17
C ASP A 127 4.59 2.20 16.24
N ALA A 128 3.95 2.66 15.15
CA ALA A 128 3.40 1.80 14.12
C ALA A 128 3.63 2.39 12.72
N ILE A 129 3.91 1.53 11.75
CA ILE A 129 3.99 1.92 10.34
C ILE A 129 3.07 1.01 9.53
N THR A 130 2.35 1.60 8.56
CA THR A 130 1.45 0.88 7.67
C THR A 130 1.77 1.18 6.21
N VAL A 131 1.54 0.19 5.33
CA VAL A 131 1.54 0.36 3.87
C VAL A 131 0.39 -0.47 3.30
N ALA A 132 -0.54 0.16 2.59
CA ALA A 132 -1.61 -0.57 1.92
C ALA A 132 -1.52 -0.42 0.40
N PHE A 133 -1.27 -1.54 -0.30
CA PHE A 133 -1.17 -1.62 -1.77
C PHE A 133 -0.07 -0.73 -2.38
N GLY A 134 0.97 -0.43 -1.59
CA GLY A 134 2.04 0.51 -1.93
C GLY A 134 3.40 -0.12 -2.17
N VAL A 135 3.78 -1.16 -1.40
CA VAL A 135 5.16 -1.70 -1.42
C VAL A 135 5.61 -2.24 -2.78
N ARG A 136 4.69 -2.76 -3.60
CA ARG A 136 5.00 -3.24 -4.96
C ARG A 136 5.41 -2.12 -5.92
N ASN A 137 5.09 -0.87 -5.57
CA ASN A 137 5.40 0.31 -6.37
C ASN A 137 6.78 0.89 -6.06
N PHE A 138 7.42 0.49 -4.98
CA PHE A 138 8.78 0.93 -4.66
C PHE A 138 9.72 0.60 -5.81
N GLU A 139 10.65 1.50 -6.12
CA GLU A 139 11.66 1.26 -7.14
C GLU A 139 12.66 0.22 -6.66
N ASN A 140 13.09 0.34 -5.39
CA ASN A 140 13.97 -0.58 -4.68
C ASN A 140 13.29 -1.02 -3.38
N LEU A 141 12.68 -2.21 -3.40
CA LEU A 141 11.91 -2.73 -2.27
C LEU A 141 12.73 -2.79 -0.98
N GLU A 142 13.96 -3.32 -1.06
CA GLU A 142 14.82 -3.48 0.12
C GLU A 142 15.23 -2.13 0.73
N ILE A 143 15.49 -1.11 -0.10
CA ILE A 143 15.82 0.24 0.39
C ILE A 143 14.62 0.83 1.13
N GLY A 144 13.43 0.78 0.55
CA GLY A 144 12.22 1.29 1.22
C GLY A 144 11.89 0.53 2.50
N LEU A 145 12.06 -0.80 2.52
CA LEU A 145 11.87 -1.58 3.73
C LEU A 145 12.93 -1.29 4.81
N ALA A 146 14.18 -1.01 4.42
CA ALA A 146 15.24 -0.61 5.34
C ALA A 146 14.95 0.77 5.97
N GLU A 147 14.43 1.73 5.20
CA GLU A 147 14.01 3.03 5.71
C GLU A 147 12.83 2.88 6.69
N ILE A 148 11.85 2.04 6.37
CA ILE A 148 10.75 1.71 7.27
C ILE A 148 11.30 1.12 8.59
N TYR A 149 12.24 0.17 8.50
CA TYR A 149 12.89 -0.40 9.68
C TYR A 149 13.63 0.65 10.49
N ARG A 150 14.33 1.58 9.84
CA ARG A 150 15.10 2.64 10.47
C ARG A 150 14.20 3.56 11.33
N VAL A 151 13.09 4.01 10.77
CA VAL A 151 12.20 4.97 11.44
C VAL A 151 11.21 4.34 12.41
N LEU A 152 11.03 3.01 12.37
CA LEU A 152 10.21 2.26 13.31
C LEU A 152 10.92 2.14 14.64
N LYS A 153 10.23 2.43 15.76
CA LYS A 153 10.76 2.27 17.13
C LYS A 153 11.02 0.80 17.46
N PRO A 154 11.98 0.50 18.36
CA PRO A 154 12.09 -0.82 18.97
C PRO A 154 10.74 -1.25 19.58
N LYS A 155 10.32 -2.49 19.34
CA LYS A 155 9.00 -3.05 19.67
C LYS A 155 7.83 -2.45 18.89
N GLY A 156 8.08 -1.54 17.96
CA GLY A 156 7.08 -1.01 17.03
C GLY A 156 6.54 -2.09 16.09
N VAL A 157 5.36 -1.85 15.55
CA VAL A 157 4.69 -2.77 14.61
C VAL A 157 4.70 -2.21 13.20
N PHE A 158 5.09 -3.05 12.24
CA PHE A 158 4.95 -2.79 10.82
C PHE A 158 3.87 -3.68 10.22
N VAL A 159 2.91 -3.08 9.50
CA VAL A 159 1.80 -3.82 8.89
C VAL A 159 1.69 -3.46 7.40
N ILE A 160 1.80 -4.48 6.56
CA ILE A 160 1.58 -4.36 5.11
C ILE A 160 0.24 -5.01 4.77
N LEU A 161 -0.56 -4.34 3.94
CA LEU A 161 -1.67 -4.95 3.23
C LEU A 161 -1.35 -4.91 1.74
N GLU A 162 -1.19 -6.08 1.11
CA GLU A 162 -0.83 -6.12 -0.31
C GLU A 162 -1.59 -7.23 -1.05
N THR A 163 -1.73 -7.06 -2.36
CA THR A 163 -2.30 -8.07 -3.25
C THR A 163 -1.43 -9.32 -3.27
N SER A 164 -2.06 -10.46 -3.38
CA SER A 164 -1.39 -11.76 -3.50
C SER A 164 -2.15 -12.69 -4.44
N VAL A 165 -1.53 -13.80 -4.80
CA VAL A 165 -2.15 -14.80 -5.68
C VAL A 165 -2.62 -15.99 -4.85
N PRO A 166 -3.90 -16.40 -4.96
CA PRO A 166 -4.39 -17.58 -4.27
C PRO A 166 -3.54 -18.83 -4.55
N THR A 167 -3.20 -19.56 -3.51
CA THR A 167 -2.39 -20.79 -3.62
C THR A 167 -3.23 -22.03 -3.93
N LYS A 168 -4.49 -22.08 -3.46
CA LYS A 168 -5.39 -23.21 -3.71
C LYS A 168 -5.92 -23.17 -5.15
N THR A 169 -5.81 -24.28 -5.88
CA THR A 169 -6.10 -24.40 -7.31
C THR A 169 -7.45 -23.83 -7.74
N ALA A 170 -8.53 -24.14 -7.02
CA ALA A 170 -9.86 -23.64 -7.37
C ALA A 170 -9.98 -22.12 -7.31
N TYR A 171 -9.43 -21.50 -6.25
CA TYR A 171 -9.43 -20.04 -6.10
C TYR A 171 -8.46 -19.37 -7.08
N LYS A 172 -7.32 -20.01 -7.38
CA LYS A 172 -6.35 -19.53 -8.36
C LYS A 172 -6.95 -19.46 -9.76
N GLN A 173 -7.75 -20.45 -10.16
CA GLN A 173 -8.44 -20.44 -11.46
C GLN A 173 -9.47 -19.30 -11.55
N GLY A 174 -10.30 -19.12 -10.52
CA GLY A 174 -11.26 -18.02 -10.45
C GLY A 174 -10.59 -16.64 -10.45
N TYR A 175 -9.50 -16.47 -9.70
CA TYR A 175 -8.71 -15.25 -9.69
C TYR A 175 -8.06 -14.97 -11.06
N SER A 176 -7.49 -16.00 -11.70
CA SER A 176 -6.91 -15.88 -13.03
C SER A 176 -7.94 -15.49 -14.09
N PHE A 177 -9.15 -16.06 -14.03
CA PHE A 177 -10.25 -15.65 -14.89
C PHE A 177 -10.64 -14.19 -14.66
N TYR A 178 -10.79 -13.79 -13.38
CA TYR A 178 -11.13 -12.43 -13.00
C TYR A 178 -10.08 -11.40 -13.50
N THR A 179 -8.80 -11.67 -13.25
CA THR A 179 -7.70 -10.76 -13.65
C THR A 179 -7.50 -10.71 -15.16
N ARG A 180 -7.79 -11.79 -15.87
CA ARG A 180 -7.59 -11.89 -17.33
C ARG A 180 -8.73 -11.29 -18.14
N TYR A 181 -9.97 -11.40 -17.68
CA TYR A 181 -11.14 -11.02 -18.48
C TYR A 181 -11.96 -9.89 -17.88
N ILE A 182 -12.18 -9.89 -16.56
CA ILE A 182 -13.06 -8.91 -15.90
C ILE A 182 -12.30 -7.61 -15.61
N LEU A 183 -11.14 -7.70 -15.01
CA LEU A 183 -10.35 -6.54 -14.62
C LEU A 183 -9.99 -5.61 -15.80
N PRO A 184 -9.53 -6.11 -16.97
CA PRO A 184 -9.25 -5.27 -18.12
C PRO A 184 -10.50 -4.57 -18.67
N THR A 185 -11.67 -5.21 -18.58
CA THR A 185 -12.94 -4.62 -19.01
C THR A 185 -13.35 -3.46 -18.09
N ILE A 186 -13.23 -3.66 -16.78
CA ILE A 186 -13.44 -2.58 -15.79
C ILE A 186 -12.49 -1.42 -16.08
N GLY A 187 -11.20 -1.73 -16.31
CA GLY A 187 -10.18 -0.73 -16.63
C GLY A 187 -10.55 0.15 -17.82
N LYS A 188 -10.98 -0.46 -18.92
CA LYS A 188 -11.40 0.27 -20.14
C LYS A 188 -12.61 1.19 -19.93
N VAL A 189 -13.52 0.82 -19.04
CA VAL A 189 -14.74 1.60 -18.78
C VAL A 189 -14.49 2.75 -17.81
N PHE A 190 -13.63 2.57 -16.82
CA PHE A 190 -13.46 3.51 -15.71
C PHE A 190 -12.19 4.36 -15.78
N SER A 191 -11.24 4.05 -16.67
CA SER A 191 -9.99 4.81 -16.75
C SER A 191 -9.73 5.41 -18.12
N LYS A 192 -9.18 6.62 -18.08
CA LYS A 192 -8.58 7.28 -19.24
C LYS A 192 -7.17 6.77 -19.55
N ASP A 193 -6.55 6.01 -18.63
CA ASP A 193 -5.20 5.46 -18.77
C ASP A 193 -5.20 3.92 -18.69
N ASN A 194 -5.22 3.29 -19.86
CA ASN A 194 -5.15 1.83 -19.98
C ASN A 194 -3.81 1.23 -19.48
N SER A 195 -2.73 2.01 -19.53
CA SER A 195 -1.40 1.57 -19.12
C SER A 195 -1.33 1.42 -17.60
N ALA A 196 -1.97 2.33 -16.84
CA ALA A 196 -2.07 2.24 -15.39
C ALA A 196 -2.69 0.92 -14.93
N TYR A 197 -3.75 0.46 -15.61
CA TYR A 197 -4.41 -0.82 -15.27
C TYR A 197 -3.56 -2.03 -15.56
N SER A 198 -2.92 -2.04 -16.72
CA SER A 198 -2.01 -3.12 -17.10
C SER A 198 -0.89 -3.23 -16.06
N TYR A 199 -0.35 -2.08 -15.64
CA TYR A 199 0.67 -2.03 -14.60
C TYR A 199 0.16 -2.53 -13.25
N LEU A 200 -1.02 -2.11 -12.79
CA LEU A 200 -1.59 -2.57 -11.52
C LEU A 200 -1.76 -4.09 -11.46
N CYS A 201 -2.18 -4.70 -12.57
CA CYS A 201 -2.33 -6.17 -12.68
C CYS A 201 -0.96 -6.86 -12.75
N GLU A 202 -0.06 -6.37 -13.59
CA GLU A 202 1.25 -6.98 -13.81
C GLU A 202 2.13 -6.87 -12.56
N SER A 203 2.18 -5.70 -11.92
CA SER A 203 2.92 -5.49 -10.68
C SER A 203 2.41 -6.38 -9.54
N ALA A 204 1.09 -6.53 -9.39
CA ALA A 204 0.50 -7.41 -8.40
C ALA A 204 0.87 -8.89 -8.62
N SER A 205 0.96 -9.34 -9.89
CA SER A 205 1.27 -10.74 -10.21
C SER A 205 2.74 -11.10 -10.04
N LYS A 206 3.64 -10.12 -10.20
CA LYS A 206 5.12 -10.30 -10.12
C LYS A 206 5.70 -9.97 -8.74
N PHE A 207 4.93 -9.30 -7.88
CA PHE A 207 5.39 -8.94 -6.54
C PHE A 207 5.56 -10.20 -5.65
N PRO A 208 6.62 -10.30 -4.86
CA PRO A 208 6.81 -11.41 -3.94
C PRO A 208 5.70 -11.41 -2.87
N TYR A 209 5.09 -12.56 -2.61
CA TYR A 209 4.04 -12.73 -1.60
C TYR A 209 4.26 -13.97 -0.74
N GLY A 210 3.54 -14.06 0.39
CA GLY A 210 3.68 -15.14 1.36
C GLY A 210 5.10 -15.22 1.90
N GLU A 211 5.64 -16.42 1.97
CA GLU A 211 6.98 -16.65 2.56
C GLU A 211 8.12 -15.92 1.81
N ALA A 212 7.95 -15.62 0.52
CA ALA A 212 8.96 -14.85 -0.22
C ALA A 212 9.10 -13.42 0.35
N LEU A 213 8.00 -12.72 0.64
CA LEU A 213 8.04 -11.41 1.27
C LEU A 213 8.45 -11.50 2.74
N ASN A 214 7.99 -12.53 3.48
CA ASN A 214 8.40 -12.77 4.85
C ASN A 214 9.93 -12.89 4.97
N ASN A 215 10.58 -13.60 4.03
CA ASN A 215 12.03 -13.76 4.04
C ASN A 215 12.76 -12.44 3.75
N ILE A 216 12.24 -11.60 2.85
CA ILE A 216 12.80 -10.26 2.61
C ILE A 216 12.71 -9.42 3.90
N LEU A 217 11.56 -9.41 4.58
CA LEU A 217 11.39 -8.69 5.84
C LEU A 217 12.39 -9.17 6.91
N ARG A 218 12.58 -10.48 7.06
CA ARG A 218 13.58 -11.04 8.00
C ARG A 218 15.02 -10.64 7.64
N GLN A 219 15.36 -10.60 6.36
CA GLN A 219 16.69 -10.18 5.89
C GLN A 219 16.98 -8.71 6.20
N ILE A 220 15.96 -7.84 6.19
CA ILE A 220 16.09 -6.43 6.62
C ILE A 220 16.33 -6.32 8.14
N GLY A 221 15.90 -7.30 8.92
CA GLY A 221 16.04 -7.32 10.38
C GLY A 221 14.72 -7.37 11.15
N PHE A 222 13.57 -7.37 10.47
CA PHE A 222 12.28 -7.51 11.14
C PHE A 222 12.14 -8.88 11.81
N ILE A 223 11.53 -8.86 13.00
CA ILE A 223 11.22 -10.05 13.79
C ILE A 223 9.71 -10.28 13.88
N ASN A 224 9.29 -11.43 14.40
CA ASN A 224 7.88 -11.81 14.54
C ASN A 224 7.08 -11.69 13.22
N VAL A 225 7.76 -11.96 12.11
CA VAL A 225 7.18 -11.83 10.75
C VAL A 225 6.14 -12.93 10.55
N THR A 226 4.91 -12.51 10.26
CA THR A 226 3.77 -13.39 9.98
C THR A 226 2.96 -12.85 8.82
N ASP A 227 2.29 -13.74 8.08
CA ASP A 227 1.35 -13.39 7.02
C ASP A 227 -0.04 -13.96 7.29
N LEU A 228 -1.05 -13.19 6.97
CA LEU A 228 -2.48 -13.47 7.18
C LEU A 228 -3.22 -13.31 5.85
N PRO A 229 -3.37 -14.38 5.05
CA PRO A 229 -4.09 -14.33 3.79
C PRO A 229 -5.55 -13.91 3.99
N GLN A 230 -6.03 -13.02 3.12
CA GLN A 230 -7.38 -12.49 3.13
C GLN A 230 -8.13 -12.99 1.90
N THR A 231 -9.46 -13.19 2.04
CA THR A 231 -10.35 -13.51 0.92
C THR A 231 -9.75 -14.58 -0.01
N PHE A 232 -9.49 -15.77 0.56
CA PHE A 232 -8.91 -16.91 -0.15
C PHE A 232 -7.49 -16.67 -0.71
N GLY A 233 -6.79 -15.64 -0.25
CA GLY A 233 -5.42 -15.32 -0.68
C GLY A 233 -5.32 -14.30 -1.82
N VAL A 234 -6.38 -13.53 -2.11
CA VAL A 234 -6.35 -12.42 -3.10
C VAL A 234 -5.58 -11.21 -2.58
N ALA A 235 -5.54 -11.06 -1.26
CA ALA A 235 -4.71 -10.10 -0.56
C ALA A 235 -4.11 -10.78 0.69
N THR A 236 -3.03 -10.23 1.19
CA THR A 236 -2.37 -10.72 2.40
C THR A 236 -1.99 -9.54 3.30
N ILE A 237 -2.25 -9.68 4.58
CA ILE A 237 -1.74 -8.78 5.61
C ILE A 237 -0.47 -9.39 6.17
N TYR A 238 0.63 -8.65 6.12
CA TYR A 238 1.89 -9.02 6.76
C TYR A 238 2.06 -8.18 8.02
N LYS A 239 2.51 -8.80 9.08
CA LYS A 239 2.83 -8.15 10.34
C LYS A 239 4.26 -8.50 10.73
N ALA A 240 5.01 -7.49 11.14
CA ALA A 240 6.37 -7.64 11.63
C ALA A 240 6.64 -6.66 12.78
N SER A 241 7.74 -6.83 13.49
CA SER A 241 8.19 -5.93 14.57
C SER A 241 9.68 -5.63 14.41
N LYS A 242 10.13 -4.52 15.00
CA LYS A 242 11.54 -4.20 15.18
C LYS A 242 12.03 -4.66 16.54
#